data_b5d5dbc4d52e63b07b633fabc95faa79
#
_entry.id   b5d5dbc4d52e63b07b633fabc95faa79
#
_cell.length_a   1.000
_cell.length_b   1.000
_cell.length_c   1.000
_cell.angle_alpha   90.00
_cell.angle_beta   90.00
_cell.angle_gamma   90.00
#
_symmetry.space_group_name_H-M   'P 1'
#
loop_
_entity.id
_entity.type
_entity.pdbx_description
1 polymer ?
#
loop_
_entity_poly.entity_id
_entity_poly.type
_entity_poly.pdbx_seq_one_letter_code
_entity_poly.pdbx_strand_id
1 'polypeptide(L)'
;MDPGSGEVEMDTESVPAGEPESGAGGPDAGSASAGGRPAVEPPPAPPAVAREVFGERFDAAVRYTELLATEGVTRGLIGPREVPRLWDRHVLNCAVLAELLPAGTTLCDVGSGAGLPGIPVALARPDVSVTLLEPLLRRTTFLEEVVRELGLENVTVLRGRAEEMVGKVAVEVVTARAVAPLERLAGWGLPLLKPYGQMLALKGDSAEQELADSRAGLAKLGGVEWSVISVGDGTLETSTRVIQVKVGESPGGVRAATRRAKAAARAGRAGTGGATRGGDRARNPRRRPR
;
A
#
# COMPACT_ATOMS: atom_id res chain seq x y z
N MET A 1 50.28 -22.85 -37.34
CA MET A 1 49.91 -24.25 -37.10
C MET A 1 48.48 -24.23 -36.58
N ASP A 2 47.61 -24.56 -37.46
CA ASP A 2 46.16 -24.75 -37.37
C ASP A 2 45.88 -26.21 -36.99
N PRO A 3 44.66 -26.68 -36.82
CA PRO A 3 43.49 -26.31 -36.00
C PRO A 3 42.97 -27.54 -35.22
N GLY A 4 41.87 -27.37 -34.50
CA GLY A 4 41.13 -28.45 -33.87
C GLY A 4 39.65 -28.11 -33.73
N SER A 5 38.92 -28.36 -34.82
CA SER A 5 37.47 -28.39 -34.86
C SER A 5 36.93 -29.61 -34.09
N GLY A 6 35.97 -29.44 -33.23
CA GLY A 6 35.19 -30.50 -32.57
C GLY A 6 33.71 -30.19 -32.70
N GLU A 7 33.09 -30.79 -33.74
CA GLU A 7 31.65 -30.93 -33.90
C GLU A 7 31.10 -31.89 -32.83
N VAL A 8 29.99 -31.55 -32.19
CA VAL A 8 29.21 -32.47 -31.37
C VAL A 8 27.81 -32.55 -31.98
N GLU A 9 27.50 -33.76 -32.43
CA GLU A 9 26.24 -34.16 -33.04
C GLU A 9 25.01 -34.02 -32.13
N MET A 10 23.92 -33.59 -32.75
CA MET A 10 22.57 -33.62 -32.17
C MET A 10 21.96 -35.04 -32.38
N ASP A 11 21.70 -35.73 -31.30
CA ASP A 11 20.86 -36.91 -31.33
C ASP A 11 19.36 -36.53 -31.14
N THR A 12 18.62 -36.75 -32.21
CA THR A 12 17.15 -36.70 -32.21
C THR A 12 16.62 -38.07 -31.94
N GLU A 13 16.03 -38.30 -30.76
CA GLU A 13 15.32 -39.53 -30.43
C GLU A 13 13.79 -39.32 -30.54
N SER A 14 13.21 -40.07 -31.46
CA SER A 14 11.81 -40.08 -31.85
C SER A 14 10.95 -40.84 -30.84
N VAL A 15 9.81 -40.26 -30.43
CA VAL A 15 8.78 -40.91 -29.64
C VAL A 15 7.71 -41.50 -30.56
N PRO A 16 7.31 -42.81 -30.42
CA PRO A 16 6.24 -43.39 -31.23
C PRO A 16 4.85 -43.05 -30.71
N ALA A 17 3.94 -42.81 -31.67
CA ALA A 17 2.50 -42.66 -31.47
C ALA A 17 1.82 -44.00 -31.11
N GLY A 18 0.99 -44.00 -30.08
CA GLY A 18 0.08 -45.11 -29.74
C GLY A 18 -1.36 -44.69 -29.99
N GLU A 19 -2.05 -45.48 -30.76
CA GLU A 19 -3.46 -45.34 -31.14
C GLU A 19 -4.47 -45.71 -30.04
N PRO A 20 -5.76 -45.30 -30.15
CA PRO A 20 -6.71 -45.36 -29.04
C PRO A 20 -7.51 -46.69 -28.99
N GLU A 21 -7.65 -47.26 -27.81
CA GLU A 21 -8.63 -48.32 -27.56
C GLU A 21 -9.96 -47.76 -27.04
N SER A 22 -11.02 -48.16 -27.72
CA SER A 22 -12.42 -47.94 -27.39
C SER A 22 -12.91 -48.90 -26.29
N GLY A 23 -13.42 -48.35 -25.17
CA GLY A 23 -14.11 -49.06 -24.13
C GLY A 23 -15.34 -48.33 -23.64
N ALA A 24 -16.51 -48.80 -24.06
CA ALA A 24 -17.82 -48.33 -23.59
C ALA A 24 -18.10 -48.86 -22.17
N GLY A 25 -18.41 -47.91 -21.25
CA GLY A 25 -18.91 -48.20 -19.89
C GLY A 25 -19.82 -47.09 -19.43
N GLY A 26 -21.06 -47.42 -19.09
CA GLY A 26 -22.21 -46.56 -18.83
C GLY A 26 -22.12 -45.66 -17.61
N PRO A 27 -23.15 -44.81 -17.37
CA PRO A 27 -23.06 -43.67 -16.48
C PRO A 27 -23.22 -44.09 -15.02
N ASP A 28 -22.17 -43.93 -14.24
CA ASP A 28 -22.25 -43.98 -12.77
C ASP A 28 -22.48 -42.56 -12.27
N ALA A 29 -23.62 -42.34 -11.61
CA ALA A 29 -24.01 -41.08 -11.01
C ALA A 29 -23.19 -40.84 -9.75
N GLY A 30 -21.94 -40.42 -9.96
CA GLY A 30 -21.05 -39.96 -8.88
C GLY A 30 -21.48 -38.60 -8.38
N SER A 31 -22.06 -38.60 -7.19
CA SER A 31 -22.32 -37.46 -6.31
C SER A 31 -21.23 -36.38 -6.46
N ALA A 32 -21.60 -35.22 -7.07
CA ALA A 32 -20.80 -34.01 -6.99
C ALA A 32 -20.80 -33.56 -5.53
N SER A 33 -19.77 -33.91 -4.79
CA SER A 33 -19.50 -33.30 -3.49
C SER A 33 -19.31 -31.81 -3.74
N ALA A 34 -20.28 -31.02 -3.26
CA ALA A 34 -20.13 -29.55 -3.16
C ALA A 34 -18.81 -29.27 -2.45
N GLY A 35 -17.83 -28.75 -3.19
CA GLY A 35 -16.56 -28.30 -2.63
C GLY A 35 -16.83 -27.25 -1.57
N GLY A 36 -16.88 -27.66 -0.30
CA GLY A 36 -17.00 -26.78 0.83
C GLY A 36 -15.87 -25.76 0.76
N ARG A 37 -16.19 -24.47 0.83
CA ARG A 37 -15.19 -23.43 1.08
C ARG A 37 -14.35 -23.90 2.27
N PRO A 38 -12.99 -23.87 2.16
CA PRO A 38 -12.17 -24.22 3.32
C PRO A 38 -12.62 -23.37 4.50
N ALA A 39 -12.91 -24.00 5.63
CA ALA A 39 -13.27 -23.30 6.85
C ALA A 39 -12.11 -22.35 7.17
N VAL A 40 -12.36 -21.06 7.16
CA VAL A 40 -11.37 -20.05 7.54
C VAL A 40 -11.21 -20.16 9.05
N GLU A 41 -10.02 -20.53 9.51
CA GLU A 41 -9.73 -20.59 10.94
C GLU A 41 -9.89 -19.17 11.54
N PRO A 42 -10.51 -19.05 12.72
CA PRO A 42 -10.58 -17.76 13.39
C PRO A 42 -9.16 -17.29 13.74
N PRO A 43 -8.90 -15.97 13.78
CA PRO A 43 -7.62 -15.47 14.23
C PRO A 43 -7.38 -15.88 15.69
N PRO A 44 -6.12 -16.01 16.12
CA PRO A 44 -5.81 -16.25 17.51
C PRO A 44 -6.34 -15.12 18.40
N ALA A 45 -6.56 -15.42 19.67
CA ALA A 45 -6.95 -14.41 20.66
C ALA A 45 -5.90 -13.28 20.69
N PRO A 46 -6.34 -12.02 20.88
CA PRO A 46 -5.44 -10.89 20.96
C PRO A 46 -4.48 -11.05 22.17
N PRO A 47 -3.18 -10.83 22.00
CA PRO A 47 -2.24 -10.86 23.11
C PRO A 47 -2.50 -9.67 24.06
N ALA A 48 -2.11 -9.82 25.32
CA ALA A 48 -2.39 -8.80 26.35
C ALA A 48 -1.89 -7.40 25.97
N VAL A 49 -0.71 -7.32 25.35
CA VAL A 49 -0.09 -6.07 24.88
C VAL A 49 -0.92 -5.32 23.85
N ALA A 50 -1.78 -5.99 23.08
CA ALA A 50 -2.65 -5.32 22.11
C ALA A 50 -3.59 -4.31 22.78
N ARG A 51 -4.01 -4.56 24.02
CA ARG A 51 -4.84 -3.63 24.78
C ARG A 51 -4.07 -2.36 25.18
N GLU A 52 -2.80 -2.48 25.45
CA GLU A 52 -1.92 -1.34 25.76
C GLU A 52 -1.64 -0.50 24.50
N VAL A 53 -1.36 -1.17 23.36
CA VAL A 53 -1.04 -0.51 22.08
C VAL A 53 -2.23 0.25 21.51
N PHE A 54 -3.45 -0.33 21.57
CA PHE A 54 -4.62 0.25 20.93
C PHE A 54 -5.57 1.01 21.87
N GLY A 55 -5.39 0.87 23.21
CA GLY A 55 -6.19 1.60 24.21
C GLY A 55 -7.69 1.51 23.95
N GLU A 56 -8.35 2.65 23.80
CA GLU A 56 -9.80 2.75 23.52
C GLU A 56 -10.19 2.15 22.15
N ARG A 57 -9.23 2.00 21.21
CA ARG A 57 -9.46 1.40 19.90
C ARG A 57 -9.18 -0.11 19.86
N PHE A 58 -8.97 -0.75 21.01
CA PHE A 58 -8.67 -2.19 21.11
C PHE A 58 -9.74 -3.05 20.43
N ASP A 59 -11.02 -2.82 20.68
CA ASP A 59 -12.10 -3.61 20.08
C ASP A 59 -12.16 -3.44 18.55
N ALA A 60 -11.85 -2.25 18.04
CA ALA A 60 -11.70 -2.00 16.62
C ALA A 60 -10.49 -2.75 16.03
N ALA A 61 -9.37 -2.86 16.76
CA ALA A 61 -8.22 -3.64 16.34
C ALA A 61 -8.53 -5.15 16.30
N VAL A 62 -9.30 -5.67 17.26
CA VAL A 62 -9.82 -7.04 17.25
C VAL A 62 -10.68 -7.27 16.00
N ARG A 63 -11.63 -6.37 15.76
CA ARG A 63 -12.52 -6.48 14.61
C ARG A 63 -11.76 -6.40 13.28
N TYR A 64 -10.75 -5.53 13.17
CA TYR A 64 -9.88 -5.48 12.00
C TYR A 64 -9.15 -6.81 11.76
N THR A 65 -8.63 -7.44 12.82
CA THR A 65 -7.93 -8.73 12.73
C THR A 65 -8.87 -9.83 12.25
N GLU A 66 -10.13 -9.84 12.70
CA GLU A 66 -11.17 -10.75 12.20
C GLU A 66 -11.48 -10.52 10.72
N LEU A 67 -11.58 -9.27 10.27
CA LEU A 67 -11.79 -8.92 8.87
C LEU A 67 -10.61 -9.37 7.99
N LEU A 68 -9.38 -9.26 8.49
CA LEU A 68 -8.21 -9.79 7.78
C LEU A 68 -8.27 -11.32 7.66
N ALA A 69 -8.68 -12.03 8.73
CA ALA A 69 -8.78 -13.49 8.75
C ALA A 69 -9.88 -14.03 7.84
N THR A 70 -10.97 -13.30 7.66
CA THR A 70 -12.16 -13.71 6.90
C THR A 70 -12.15 -13.10 5.48
N GLU A 71 -12.57 -11.85 5.35
CA GLU A 71 -12.68 -11.15 4.07
C GLU A 71 -11.32 -10.94 3.40
N GLY A 72 -10.27 -10.66 4.20
CA GLY A 72 -8.89 -10.49 3.71
C GLY A 72 -8.39 -11.76 3.03
N VAL A 73 -8.61 -12.93 3.64
CA VAL A 73 -8.25 -14.24 3.06
C VAL A 73 -9.12 -14.56 1.84
N THR A 74 -10.44 -14.39 1.94
CA THR A 74 -11.38 -14.66 0.85
C THR A 74 -11.06 -13.85 -0.41
N ARG A 75 -10.63 -12.59 -0.24
CA ARG A 75 -10.27 -11.69 -1.33
C ARG A 75 -8.80 -11.80 -1.76
N GLY A 76 -8.03 -12.71 -1.15
CA GLY A 76 -6.60 -12.94 -1.47
C GLY A 76 -5.70 -11.76 -1.11
N LEU A 77 -6.03 -11.02 -0.06
CA LEU A 77 -5.23 -9.92 0.51
C LEU A 77 -4.25 -10.43 1.56
N ILE A 78 -4.65 -11.48 2.28
CA ILE A 78 -3.87 -12.21 3.28
C ILE A 78 -3.83 -13.67 2.88
N GLY A 79 -2.67 -14.29 2.99
CA GLY A 79 -2.54 -15.73 2.78
C GLY A 79 -3.20 -16.51 3.93
N PRO A 80 -3.90 -17.64 3.67
CA PRO A 80 -4.53 -18.41 4.75
C PRO A 80 -3.55 -18.85 5.84
N ARG A 81 -2.29 -19.14 5.47
CA ARG A 81 -1.22 -19.53 6.39
C ARG A 81 -0.75 -18.40 7.30
N GLU A 82 -1.11 -17.15 7.00
CA GLU A 82 -0.77 -15.99 7.84
C GLU A 82 -1.80 -15.74 8.94
N VAL A 83 -2.99 -16.36 8.89
CA VAL A 83 -4.07 -16.16 9.88
C VAL A 83 -3.60 -16.40 11.33
N PRO A 84 -2.89 -17.50 11.66
CA PRO A 84 -2.38 -17.71 13.02
C PRO A 84 -1.36 -16.66 13.50
N ARG A 85 -0.81 -15.86 12.58
CA ARG A 85 0.27 -14.88 12.84
C ARG A 85 -0.19 -13.44 12.69
N LEU A 86 -1.51 -13.21 12.54
CA LEU A 86 -2.06 -11.88 12.26
C LEU A 86 -1.69 -10.87 13.33
N TRP A 87 -1.78 -11.23 14.60
CA TRP A 87 -1.44 -10.30 15.68
C TRP A 87 0.03 -9.92 15.67
N ASP A 88 0.91 -10.89 15.74
CA ASP A 88 2.33 -10.64 15.98
C ASP A 88 3.02 -10.11 14.72
N ARG A 89 2.79 -10.79 13.58
CA ARG A 89 3.51 -10.48 12.35
C ARG A 89 2.90 -9.34 11.54
N HIS A 90 1.61 -9.04 11.75
CA HIS A 90 0.91 -8.07 10.90
C HIS A 90 0.40 -6.88 11.71
N VAL A 91 -0.52 -7.08 12.65
CA VAL A 91 -1.23 -5.98 13.29
C VAL A 91 -0.33 -5.23 14.26
N LEU A 92 0.26 -5.90 15.24
CA LEU A 92 1.18 -5.27 16.21
C LEU A 92 2.49 -4.84 15.57
N ASN A 93 3.06 -5.66 14.68
CA ASN A 93 4.26 -5.33 13.92
C ASN A 93 4.11 -4.02 13.11
N CYS A 94 2.90 -3.72 12.64
CA CYS A 94 2.61 -2.46 11.96
C CYS A 94 2.30 -1.32 12.94
N ALA A 95 1.62 -1.61 14.04
CA ALA A 95 1.21 -0.59 15.03
C ALA A 95 2.39 0.08 15.72
N VAL A 96 3.49 -0.66 15.99
CA VAL A 96 4.70 -0.10 16.62
C VAL A 96 5.38 1.00 15.80
N LEU A 97 5.05 1.14 14.51
CA LEU A 97 5.48 2.29 13.71
C LEU A 97 5.00 3.63 14.31
N ALA A 98 3.95 3.60 15.11
CA ALA A 98 3.41 4.73 15.85
C ALA A 98 4.44 5.42 16.76
N GLU A 99 5.45 4.69 17.24
CA GLU A 99 6.55 5.20 18.08
C GLU A 99 7.39 6.27 17.37
N LEU A 100 7.45 6.22 16.03
CA LEU A 100 8.24 7.14 15.20
C LEU A 100 7.45 8.33 14.67
N LEU A 101 6.15 8.43 15.00
CA LEU A 101 5.28 9.45 14.42
C LEU A 101 5.12 10.66 15.35
N PRO A 102 5.41 11.88 14.87
CA PRO A 102 5.05 13.11 15.58
C PRO A 102 3.55 13.21 15.85
N ALA A 103 3.16 13.94 16.89
CA ALA A 103 1.76 14.18 17.18
C ALA A 103 1.06 14.96 16.05
N GLY A 104 -0.16 14.55 15.70
CA GLY A 104 -0.98 15.23 14.72
C GLY A 104 -0.45 15.19 13.28
N THR A 105 0.53 14.30 12.99
CA THR A 105 1.16 14.23 11.66
C THR A 105 0.22 13.70 10.59
N THR A 106 0.50 14.02 9.32
CA THR A 106 -0.15 13.42 8.16
C THR A 106 0.72 12.30 7.60
N LEU A 107 0.11 11.13 7.37
CA LEU A 107 0.77 9.92 6.89
C LEU A 107 0.11 9.40 5.61
N CYS A 108 0.92 8.96 4.65
CA CYS A 108 0.44 8.22 3.48
C CYS A 108 1.05 6.82 3.47
N ASP A 109 0.20 5.80 3.48
CA ASP A 109 0.58 4.40 3.30
C ASP A 109 0.54 4.05 1.81
N VAL A 110 1.69 3.79 1.21
CA VAL A 110 1.84 3.57 -0.24
C VAL A 110 1.77 2.09 -0.57
N GLY A 111 0.72 1.71 -1.30
CA GLY A 111 0.43 0.31 -1.62
C GLY A 111 -0.19 -0.41 -0.42
N SER A 112 -1.19 0.20 0.20
CA SER A 112 -1.78 -0.24 1.46
C SER A 112 -2.30 -1.67 1.48
N GLY A 113 -2.65 -2.25 0.34
CA GLY A 113 -3.07 -3.64 0.20
C GLY A 113 -4.28 -3.98 1.07
N ALA A 114 -4.05 -4.74 2.14
CA ALA A 114 -5.04 -5.05 3.17
C ALA A 114 -5.18 -3.94 4.24
N GLY A 115 -4.46 -2.81 4.10
CA GLY A 115 -4.43 -1.73 5.08
C GLY A 115 -3.23 -1.77 6.02
N LEU A 116 -2.18 -2.47 5.64
CA LEU A 116 -0.98 -2.68 6.45
C LEU A 116 0.22 -1.90 5.89
N PRO A 117 0.81 -0.92 6.61
CA PRO A 117 0.63 -0.67 8.04
C PRO A 117 -0.41 0.40 8.40
N GLY A 118 -1.05 1.07 7.45
CA GLY A 118 -1.83 2.27 7.69
C GLY A 118 -2.98 2.13 8.69
N ILE A 119 -3.78 1.05 8.64
CA ILE A 119 -4.90 0.85 9.56
C ILE A 119 -4.43 0.59 11.01
N PRO A 120 -3.46 -0.32 11.29
CA PRO A 120 -2.91 -0.46 12.64
C PRO A 120 -2.36 0.86 13.21
N VAL A 121 -1.68 1.67 12.40
CA VAL A 121 -1.20 3.00 12.81
C VAL A 121 -2.36 3.93 13.14
N ALA A 122 -3.41 3.98 12.30
CA ALA A 122 -4.57 4.82 12.53
C ALA A 122 -5.35 4.44 13.80
N LEU A 123 -5.39 3.14 14.14
CA LEU A 123 -5.99 2.62 15.37
C LEU A 123 -5.16 2.97 16.61
N ALA A 124 -3.82 2.83 16.53
CA ALA A 124 -2.92 3.15 17.64
C ALA A 124 -2.76 4.67 17.86
N ARG A 125 -2.96 5.48 16.81
CA ARG A 125 -2.76 6.94 16.81
C ARG A 125 -3.96 7.66 16.17
N PRO A 126 -5.06 7.85 16.91
CA PRO A 126 -6.24 8.56 16.41
C PRO A 126 -5.97 10.03 16.04
N ASP A 127 -4.89 10.62 16.56
CA ASP A 127 -4.43 11.97 16.24
C ASP A 127 -3.73 12.08 14.88
N VAL A 128 -3.30 10.96 14.27
CA VAL A 128 -2.62 10.91 12.96
C VAL A 128 -3.63 10.81 11.84
N SER A 129 -3.55 11.71 10.85
CA SER A 129 -4.37 11.63 9.64
C SER A 129 -3.72 10.69 8.62
N VAL A 130 -4.36 9.56 8.32
CA VAL A 130 -3.83 8.50 7.46
C VAL A 130 -4.50 8.49 6.09
N THR A 131 -3.71 8.51 5.03
CA THR A 131 -4.16 8.25 3.65
C THR A 131 -3.70 6.87 3.22
N LEU A 132 -4.64 5.99 2.89
CA LEU A 132 -4.37 4.66 2.32
C LEU A 132 -4.35 4.77 0.80
N LEU A 133 -3.18 4.69 0.18
CA LEU A 133 -3.01 4.83 -1.27
C LEU A 133 -2.82 3.46 -1.92
N GLU A 134 -3.80 3.03 -2.73
CA GLU A 134 -3.82 1.71 -3.37
C GLU A 134 -4.36 1.80 -4.80
N PRO A 135 -3.70 1.26 -5.83
CA PRO A 135 -4.18 1.36 -7.21
C PRO A 135 -5.31 0.39 -7.57
N LEU A 136 -5.43 -0.75 -6.91
CA LEU A 136 -6.36 -1.81 -7.29
C LEU A 136 -7.75 -1.61 -6.69
N LEU A 137 -8.78 -1.50 -7.53
CA LEU A 137 -10.17 -1.29 -7.10
C LEU A 137 -10.63 -2.30 -6.03
N ARG A 138 -10.38 -3.60 -6.24
CA ARG A 138 -10.82 -4.63 -5.29
C ARG A 138 -10.22 -4.43 -3.88
N ARG A 139 -9.01 -3.85 -3.79
CA ARG A 139 -8.34 -3.56 -2.52
C ARG A 139 -8.88 -2.28 -1.90
N THR A 140 -9.07 -1.23 -2.70
CA THR A 140 -9.66 0.01 -2.18
C THR A 140 -11.09 -0.20 -1.69
N THR A 141 -11.89 -1.04 -2.37
CA THR A 141 -13.23 -1.42 -1.89
C THR A 141 -13.16 -2.09 -0.51
N PHE A 142 -12.24 -3.03 -0.31
CA PHE A 142 -12.02 -3.64 1.00
C PHE A 142 -11.62 -2.60 2.06
N LEU A 143 -10.68 -1.71 1.73
CA LEU A 143 -10.23 -0.65 2.64
C LEU A 143 -11.37 0.30 3.02
N GLU A 144 -12.21 0.70 2.06
CA GLU A 144 -13.39 1.55 2.31
C GLU A 144 -14.42 0.87 3.22
N GLU A 145 -14.64 -0.43 3.03
CA GLU A 145 -15.50 -1.24 3.89
C GLU A 145 -14.96 -1.30 5.32
N VAL A 146 -13.67 -1.58 5.48
CA VAL A 146 -12.99 -1.64 6.79
C VAL A 146 -13.04 -0.28 7.49
N VAL A 147 -12.68 0.80 6.81
CA VAL A 147 -12.69 2.16 7.38
C VAL A 147 -14.08 2.53 7.89
N ARG A 148 -15.12 2.23 7.11
CA ARG A 148 -16.52 2.49 7.49
C ARG A 148 -16.95 1.63 8.67
N GLU A 149 -16.65 0.33 8.67
CA GLU A 149 -17.05 -0.61 9.70
C GLU A 149 -16.39 -0.29 11.05
N LEU A 150 -15.12 0.10 11.04
CA LEU A 150 -14.36 0.46 12.24
C LEU A 150 -14.58 1.91 12.70
N GLY A 151 -15.31 2.74 11.94
CA GLY A 151 -15.54 4.14 12.26
C GLY A 151 -14.24 4.96 12.32
N LEU A 152 -13.31 4.76 11.36
CA LEU A 152 -12.02 5.45 11.34
C LEU A 152 -12.14 6.81 10.65
N GLU A 153 -12.50 7.86 11.40
CA GLU A 153 -12.65 9.23 10.88
C GLU A 153 -11.31 9.86 10.47
N ASN A 154 -10.20 9.35 11.00
CA ASN A 154 -8.84 9.80 10.70
C ASN A 154 -8.22 9.11 9.47
N VAL A 155 -8.99 8.29 8.73
CA VAL A 155 -8.50 7.53 7.57
C VAL A 155 -9.22 7.92 6.28
N THR A 156 -8.45 8.19 5.24
CA THR A 156 -8.94 8.42 3.87
C THR A 156 -8.41 7.36 2.93
N VAL A 157 -9.26 6.71 2.15
CA VAL A 157 -8.86 5.77 1.09
C VAL A 157 -8.74 6.53 -0.23
N LEU A 158 -7.58 6.40 -0.89
CA LEU A 158 -7.31 7.05 -2.16
C LEU A 158 -6.90 6.02 -3.20
N ARG A 159 -7.70 5.88 -4.25
CA ARG A 159 -7.37 4.99 -5.36
C ARG A 159 -6.47 5.68 -6.37
N GLY A 160 -5.27 5.13 -6.60
CA GLY A 160 -4.34 5.62 -7.61
C GLY A 160 -2.94 5.05 -7.45
N ARG A 161 -2.10 5.29 -8.44
CA ARG A 161 -0.67 5.00 -8.37
C ARG A 161 0.07 6.17 -7.72
N ALA A 162 1.10 5.89 -6.95
CA ALA A 162 1.85 6.92 -6.24
C ALA A 162 2.41 7.98 -7.19
N GLU A 163 2.89 7.58 -8.37
CA GLU A 163 3.43 8.50 -9.38
C GLU A 163 2.38 9.48 -9.92
N GLU A 164 1.10 9.12 -9.90
CA GLU A 164 -0.02 9.96 -10.35
C GLU A 164 -0.46 10.96 -9.26
N MET A 165 -0.05 10.71 -8.03
CA MET A 165 -0.40 11.52 -6.86
C MET A 165 0.61 12.63 -6.56
N VAL A 166 1.75 12.66 -7.26
CA VAL A 166 2.74 13.74 -7.13
C VAL A 166 2.13 15.09 -7.45
N GLY A 167 2.16 16.01 -6.48
CA GLY A 167 1.51 17.32 -6.57
C GLY A 167 0.02 17.35 -6.19
N LYS A 168 -0.57 16.20 -5.86
CA LYS A 168 -1.94 16.08 -5.32
C LYS A 168 -1.94 15.66 -3.86
N VAL A 169 -0.99 14.83 -3.47
CA VAL A 169 -0.75 14.38 -2.09
C VAL A 169 0.55 15.01 -1.62
N ALA A 170 0.54 15.56 -0.40
CA ALA A 170 1.72 16.09 0.28
C ALA A 170 1.56 15.85 1.78
N VAL A 171 2.38 14.94 2.34
CA VAL A 171 2.32 14.49 3.73
C VAL A 171 3.67 14.63 4.44
N GLU A 172 3.67 14.66 5.78
CA GLU A 172 4.89 14.66 6.58
C GLU A 172 5.59 13.31 6.57
N VAL A 173 4.79 12.22 6.55
CA VAL A 173 5.31 10.85 6.63
C VAL A 173 4.73 10.01 5.51
N VAL A 174 5.60 9.26 4.84
CA VAL A 174 5.22 8.17 3.95
C VAL A 174 5.62 6.85 4.58
N THR A 175 4.75 5.86 4.54
CA THR A 175 5.08 4.50 4.95
C THR A 175 4.73 3.49 3.87
N ALA A 176 5.33 2.31 3.95
CA ALA A 176 4.96 1.16 3.15
C ALA A 176 5.52 -0.12 3.77
N ARG A 177 4.89 -1.25 3.44
CA ARG A 177 5.33 -2.60 3.85
C ARG A 177 5.28 -3.57 2.69
N ALA A 178 6.38 -4.32 2.46
CA ALA A 178 6.46 -5.44 1.52
C ALA A 178 6.02 -5.16 0.06
N VAL A 179 6.13 -3.91 -0.42
CA VAL A 179 5.62 -3.51 -1.75
C VAL A 179 6.68 -3.66 -2.84
N ALA A 180 7.95 -3.28 -2.54
CA ALA A 180 9.04 -3.27 -3.51
C ALA A 180 10.41 -3.13 -2.82
N PRO A 181 11.52 -3.34 -3.55
CA PRO A 181 12.86 -2.94 -3.10
C PRO A 181 12.90 -1.45 -2.75
N LEU A 182 13.76 -1.07 -1.79
CA LEU A 182 13.81 0.25 -1.17
C LEU A 182 13.94 1.40 -2.18
N GLU A 183 14.84 1.29 -3.16
CA GLU A 183 15.04 2.35 -4.15
C GLU A 183 13.77 2.62 -4.97
N ARG A 184 13.08 1.55 -5.37
CA ARG A 184 11.81 1.68 -6.10
C ARG A 184 10.72 2.29 -5.23
N LEU A 185 10.63 1.84 -3.98
CA LEU A 185 9.69 2.37 -3.00
C LEU A 185 9.94 3.86 -2.73
N ALA A 186 11.21 4.24 -2.57
CA ALA A 186 11.61 5.64 -2.42
C ALA A 186 11.22 6.48 -3.66
N GLY A 187 11.37 5.92 -4.86
CA GLY A 187 10.90 6.56 -6.09
C GLY A 187 9.41 6.86 -6.12
N TRP A 188 8.60 6.06 -5.43
CA TRP A 188 7.16 6.27 -5.28
C TRP A 188 6.82 7.19 -4.09
N GLY A 189 7.45 6.97 -2.96
CA GLY A 189 7.08 7.62 -1.69
C GLY A 189 7.68 9.00 -1.50
N LEU A 190 8.99 9.19 -1.72
CA LEU A 190 9.63 10.48 -1.47
C LEU A 190 9.01 11.65 -2.22
N PRO A 191 8.52 11.49 -3.48
CA PRO A 191 7.81 12.56 -4.16
C PRO A 191 6.47 13.00 -3.53
N LEU A 192 5.91 12.20 -2.62
CA LEU A 192 4.67 12.54 -1.90
C LEU A 192 4.92 13.29 -0.59
N LEU A 193 6.19 13.38 -0.16
CA LEU A 193 6.54 14.08 1.07
C LEU A 193 6.48 15.60 0.92
N LYS A 194 6.14 16.28 1.99
CA LYS A 194 6.42 17.69 2.20
C LYS A 194 7.94 17.90 2.34
N PRO A 195 8.46 19.11 2.12
CA PRO A 195 9.83 19.43 2.51
C PRO A 195 10.10 19.01 3.96
N TYR A 196 11.27 18.44 4.20
CA TYR A 196 11.74 17.96 5.51
C TYR A 196 10.91 16.81 6.11
N GLY A 197 10.06 16.17 5.32
CA GLY A 197 9.32 14.96 5.69
C GLY A 197 10.21 13.71 5.71
N GLN A 198 9.62 12.58 6.05
CA GLN A 198 10.32 11.31 6.16
C GLN A 198 9.54 10.14 5.56
N MET A 199 10.27 9.15 5.06
CA MET A 199 9.74 7.85 4.70
C MET A 199 10.14 6.82 5.77
N LEU A 200 9.18 5.99 6.21
CA LEU A 200 9.34 4.92 7.17
C LEU A 200 8.94 3.60 6.48
N ALA A 201 9.91 2.84 6.02
CA ALA A 201 9.68 1.58 5.32
C ALA A 201 9.90 0.40 6.28
N LEU A 202 8.82 -0.39 6.53
CA LEU A 202 8.94 -1.61 7.31
C LEU A 202 9.68 -2.67 6.50
N LYS A 203 10.71 -3.24 7.10
CA LYS A 203 11.61 -4.22 6.46
C LYS A 203 11.88 -5.39 7.39
N GLY A 204 12.43 -6.46 6.82
CA GLY A 204 12.94 -7.62 7.57
C GLY A 204 14.44 -7.52 7.86
N ASP A 205 15.06 -8.67 8.06
CA ASP A 205 16.47 -8.80 8.48
C ASP A 205 17.49 -8.24 7.48
N SER A 206 17.11 -8.07 6.21
CA SER A 206 17.97 -7.49 5.17
C SER A 206 17.97 -5.95 5.13
N ALA A 207 17.37 -5.28 6.10
CA ALA A 207 17.19 -3.82 6.10
C ALA A 207 18.50 -3.04 5.92
N GLU A 208 19.56 -3.43 6.64
CA GLU A 208 20.86 -2.76 6.60
C GLU A 208 21.52 -2.91 5.22
N GLN A 209 21.48 -4.12 4.66
CA GLN A 209 22.04 -4.37 3.33
C GLN A 209 21.25 -3.62 2.25
N GLU A 210 19.92 -3.69 2.31
CA GLU A 210 19.06 -3.00 1.35
C GLU A 210 19.25 -1.48 1.41
N LEU A 211 19.45 -0.91 2.60
CA LEU A 211 19.77 0.49 2.79
C LEU A 211 21.14 0.84 2.19
N ALA A 212 22.16 0.01 2.45
CA ALA A 212 23.50 0.22 1.93
C ALA A 212 23.52 0.28 0.39
N ASP A 213 22.82 -0.65 -0.25
CA ASP A 213 22.73 -0.76 -1.71
C ASP A 213 21.95 0.40 -2.35
N SER A 214 20.99 0.97 -1.61
CA SER A 214 20.08 2.02 -2.11
C SER A 214 20.58 3.45 -1.92
N ARG A 215 21.65 3.70 -1.15
CA ARG A 215 22.11 5.05 -0.74
C ARG A 215 22.23 6.05 -1.91
N ALA A 216 22.86 5.62 -2.99
CA ALA A 216 23.05 6.49 -4.15
C ALA A 216 21.74 6.87 -4.84
N GLY A 217 20.77 5.95 -4.89
CA GLY A 217 19.42 6.18 -5.40
C GLY A 217 18.63 7.12 -4.50
N LEU A 218 18.70 6.91 -3.18
CA LEU A 218 18.03 7.76 -2.17
C LEU A 218 18.51 9.21 -2.26
N ALA A 219 19.82 9.45 -2.37
CA ALA A 219 20.37 10.80 -2.51
C ALA A 219 19.85 11.50 -3.78
N LYS A 220 19.79 10.80 -4.93
CA LYS A 220 19.22 11.34 -6.19
C LYS A 220 17.73 11.70 -6.07
N LEU A 221 17.01 11.04 -5.17
CA LEU A 221 15.60 11.30 -4.90
C LEU A 221 15.38 12.37 -3.81
N GLY A 222 16.43 13.03 -3.35
CA GLY A 222 16.34 14.10 -2.36
C GLY A 222 16.39 13.62 -0.90
N GLY A 223 16.77 12.37 -0.67
CA GLY A 223 17.12 11.88 0.66
C GLY A 223 18.41 12.55 1.15
N VAL A 224 18.41 13.01 2.39
CA VAL A 224 19.54 13.70 3.03
C VAL A 224 20.09 12.95 4.24
N GLU A 225 19.27 12.14 4.88
CA GLU A 225 19.62 11.32 6.04
C GLU A 225 18.87 9.99 5.96
N TRP A 226 19.51 8.90 6.35
CA TRP A 226 18.91 7.57 6.40
C TRP A 226 19.52 6.70 7.48
N SER A 227 18.68 5.88 8.12
CA SER A 227 19.07 4.95 9.16
C SER A 227 18.15 3.73 9.20
N VAL A 228 18.61 2.66 9.83
CA VAL A 228 17.74 1.56 10.24
C VAL A 228 17.42 1.78 11.72
N ILE A 229 16.16 1.74 12.08
CA ILE A 229 15.66 1.94 13.44
C ILE A 229 14.93 0.66 13.86
N SER A 230 15.15 0.18 15.07
CA SER A 230 14.35 -0.86 15.72
C SER A 230 13.20 -0.20 16.48
N VAL A 231 12.00 -0.74 16.34
CA VAL A 231 10.79 -0.30 17.06
C VAL A 231 10.06 -1.52 17.63
N GLY A 232 9.25 -1.30 18.65
CA GLY A 232 8.46 -2.35 19.30
C GLY A 232 9.24 -3.10 20.37
N ASP A 233 10.34 -2.57 20.87
CA ASP A 233 11.07 -3.15 22.00
C ASP A 233 10.15 -3.16 23.24
N GLY A 234 9.99 -4.34 23.86
CA GLY A 234 9.06 -4.54 24.98
C GLY A 234 7.58 -4.73 24.59
N THR A 235 7.22 -4.48 23.32
CA THR A 235 5.86 -4.70 22.78
C THR A 235 5.79 -5.98 21.96
N LEU A 236 6.84 -6.27 21.21
CA LEU A 236 6.94 -7.43 20.33
C LEU A 236 7.98 -8.41 20.87
N GLU A 237 7.81 -9.71 20.59
CA GLU A 237 8.85 -10.72 20.85
C GLU A 237 10.13 -10.44 20.06
N THR A 238 9.97 -9.92 18.83
CA THR A 238 11.07 -9.50 17.97
C THR A 238 10.76 -8.11 17.42
N SER A 239 11.64 -7.16 17.69
CA SER A 239 11.51 -5.78 17.21
C SER A 239 11.40 -5.70 15.71
N THR A 240 10.66 -4.73 15.24
CA THR A 240 10.49 -4.44 13.82
C THR A 240 11.59 -3.50 13.33
N ARG A 241 12.19 -3.82 12.19
CA ARG A 241 13.17 -2.95 11.54
C ARG A 241 12.47 -1.98 10.59
N VAL A 242 12.77 -0.71 10.74
CA VAL A 242 12.25 0.38 9.90
C VAL A 242 13.41 1.11 9.25
N ILE A 243 13.42 1.18 7.93
CA ILE A 243 14.32 2.08 7.23
C ILE A 243 13.68 3.47 7.22
N GLN A 244 14.32 4.41 7.90
CA GLN A 244 13.97 5.82 7.86
C GLN A 244 14.78 6.53 6.79
N VAL A 245 14.12 7.33 5.95
CA VAL A 245 14.76 8.24 4.99
C VAL A 245 14.16 9.62 5.18
N LYS A 246 14.96 10.59 5.63
CA LYS A 246 14.56 12.00 5.72
C LYS A 246 14.90 12.72 4.42
N VAL A 247 14.03 13.62 4.01
CA VAL A 247 14.24 14.45 2.81
C VAL A 247 14.54 15.89 3.16
N GLY A 248 15.23 16.59 2.26
CA GLY A 248 15.47 18.02 2.38
C GLY A 248 14.32 18.85 1.81
N GLU A 249 14.65 20.04 1.33
CA GLU A 249 13.70 21.01 0.77
C GLU A 249 12.98 20.50 -0.49
N SER A 250 13.62 19.63 -1.28
CA SER A 250 13.11 19.14 -2.56
C SER A 250 12.91 17.63 -2.59
N PRO A 251 11.88 17.08 -1.92
CA PRO A 251 11.60 15.65 -1.92
C PRO A 251 11.30 15.13 -3.32
N GLY A 252 11.82 13.93 -3.65
CA GLY A 252 11.63 13.29 -4.96
C GLY A 252 12.52 13.85 -6.08
N GLY A 253 13.44 14.77 -5.76
CA GLY A 253 14.41 15.33 -6.70
C GLY A 253 13.79 16.17 -7.82
N VAL A 254 14.57 16.51 -8.86
CA VAL A 254 14.18 17.43 -9.94
C VAL A 254 12.92 16.99 -10.71
N ARG A 255 12.73 15.68 -10.93
CA ARG A 255 11.55 15.17 -11.67
C ARG A 255 10.26 15.41 -10.91
N ALA A 256 10.26 15.25 -9.59
CA ALA A 256 9.10 15.50 -8.75
C ALA A 256 8.80 17.00 -8.64
N ALA A 257 9.82 17.83 -8.50
CA ALA A 257 9.67 19.30 -8.52
C ALA A 257 8.99 19.77 -9.83
N THR A 258 9.40 19.23 -10.98
CA THR A 258 8.76 19.55 -12.27
C THR A 258 7.30 19.11 -12.34
N ARG A 259 6.95 17.93 -11.80
CA ARG A 259 5.55 17.43 -11.75
C ARG A 259 4.69 18.29 -10.82
N ARG A 260 5.20 18.67 -9.64
CA ARG A 260 4.51 19.57 -8.70
C ARG A 260 4.23 20.95 -9.34
N ALA A 261 5.21 21.53 -10.02
CA ALA A 261 5.04 22.79 -10.74
C ALA A 261 3.96 22.71 -11.82
N LYS A 262 3.93 21.62 -12.61
CA LYS A 262 2.89 21.38 -13.61
C LYS A 262 1.50 21.19 -12.99
N ALA A 263 1.39 20.50 -11.86
CA ALA A 263 0.14 20.28 -11.16
C ALA A 263 -0.41 21.59 -10.59
N ALA A 264 0.44 22.41 -9.95
CA ALA A 264 0.08 23.73 -9.45
C ALA A 264 -0.39 24.68 -10.56
N ALA A 265 0.29 24.70 -11.71
CA ALA A 265 -0.10 25.50 -12.87
C ALA A 265 -1.46 25.09 -13.46
N ARG A 266 -1.82 23.80 -13.42
CA ARG A 266 -3.14 23.32 -13.85
C ARG A 266 -4.24 23.71 -12.87
N ALA A 267 -3.98 23.60 -11.57
CA ALA A 267 -4.93 23.99 -10.53
C ALA A 267 -5.22 25.50 -10.58
N GLY A 268 -4.18 26.34 -10.75
CA GLY A 268 -4.34 27.78 -10.91
C GLY A 268 -5.16 28.20 -12.13
N ARG A 269 -5.08 27.46 -13.25
CA ARG A 269 -5.90 27.71 -14.46
C ARG A 269 -7.36 27.27 -14.30
N ALA A 270 -7.64 26.26 -13.51
CA ALA A 270 -9.00 25.82 -13.23
C ALA A 270 -9.76 26.80 -12.31
N GLY A 271 -9.03 27.49 -11.39
CA GLY A 271 -9.62 28.48 -10.47
C GLY A 271 -9.97 29.83 -11.13
N THR A 272 -9.36 30.17 -12.25
CA THR A 272 -9.58 31.48 -12.92
C THR A 272 -10.67 31.46 -14.00
N GLY A 273 -11.27 30.30 -14.33
CA GLY A 273 -12.29 30.16 -15.37
C GLY A 273 -13.74 30.39 -14.93
N GLY A 274 -13.99 30.72 -13.65
CA GLY A 274 -15.33 30.81 -13.06
C GLY A 274 -15.97 32.19 -12.93
N ALA A 275 -15.29 33.26 -13.30
CA ALA A 275 -15.78 34.62 -13.08
C ALA A 275 -15.70 35.45 -14.36
N THR A 276 -16.62 35.29 -15.33
CA THR A 276 -17.15 36.32 -16.24
C THR A 276 -18.11 35.70 -17.24
N ARG A 277 -19.40 35.60 -16.94
CA ARG A 277 -20.53 35.60 -17.89
C ARG A 277 -21.81 36.02 -17.15
N GLY A 278 -21.82 37.24 -16.61
CA GLY A 278 -23.04 37.98 -16.33
C GLY A 278 -23.30 38.95 -17.47
N GLY A 279 -23.78 38.48 -18.58
CA GLY A 279 -24.19 39.27 -19.71
C GLY A 279 -25.56 39.91 -19.43
N ASP A 280 -25.57 41.18 -19.18
CA ASP A 280 -26.69 42.10 -19.10
C ASP A 280 -27.51 42.00 -20.40
N ARG A 281 -28.72 41.43 -20.35
CA ARG A 281 -29.72 41.51 -21.44
C ARG A 281 -30.67 42.65 -21.10
N ALA A 282 -30.33 43.86 -21.58
CA ALA A 282 -31.22 45.00 -21.67
C ALA A 282 -32.54 44.58 -22.37
N ARG A 283 -33.65 44.69 -21.66
CA ARG A 283 -35.02 44.59 -22.19
C ARG A 283 -35.34 45.85 -22.94
N ASN A 284 -35.53 45.76 -24.23
CA ASN A 284 -36.07 46.81 -25.09
C ASN A 284 -37.61 46.76 -25.11
N PRO A 285 -38.36 47.78 -24.67
CA PRO A 285 -39.82 47.82 -24.75
C PRO A 285 -40.28 48.29 -26.13
N ARG A 286 -40.78 47.39 -26.97
CA ARG A 286 -41.44 47.79 -28.19
C ARG A 286 -42.88 48.23 -27.90
N ARG A 287 -43.16 49.50 -28.30
CA ARG A 287 -44.45 50.16 -28.44
C ARG A 287 -45.38 49.36 -29.35
N ARG A 288 -46.68 49.26 -28.96
CA ARG A 288 -47.79 48.95 -29.87
C ARG A 288 -48.31 50.22 -30.54
N PRO A 289 -48.65 50.21 -31.82
CA PRO A 289 -49.57 51.11 -32.41
C PRO A 289 -50.99 50.53 -32.46
N ARG A 290 -51.93 51.40 -32.59
CA ARG A 290 -53.41 51.33 -32.63
C ARG A 290 -54.00 50.14 -33.39
#